data_c77c21631ddc04100692079354e11157
#
_entry.id   c77c21631ddc04100692079354e11157
#
_cell.length_a   1.000
_cell.length_b   1.000
_cell.length_c   1.000
_cell.angle_alpha   90.00
_cell.angle_beta   90.00
_cell.angle_gamma   90.00
#
_symmetry.space_group_name_H-M   'P 1'
#
loop_
_entity.id
_entity.type
_entity.pdbx_description
1 polymer ?
#
loop_
_entity_poly.entity_id
_entity_poly.type
_entity_poly.pdbx_seq_one_letter_code
_entity_poly.pdbx_strand_id
1 'polypeptide(L)'
;MNFLAIIPARYASTRFPGKPLARLGGKPVIQRVYEQVAGVLDDAVVATDDERIRDAVRAFGGRVEMTSPDHRSGTDRCWEAYCKQGREYDVVVNVQGDEPFIRPSQLEAVKRCFDDPATDIATLVKPFTEADGLAALENPNSPKVVLDAQSRAIYFSRSVIPYLRGVPREEWLARHTFYKQDRKSVV
;
A
#
# COMPACT_ATOMS: atom_id res chain seq x y z
N MET A 1 11.38 -7.65 -15.89
CA MET A 1 10.18 -6.83 -15.65
C MET A 1 10.57 -5.47 -15.13
N ASN A 2 9.94 -4.41 -15.63
CA ASN A 2 10.15 -3.02 -15.19
C ASN A 2 9.02 -2.60 -14.25
N PHE A 3 9.36 -2.18 -13.05
CA PHE A 3 8.42 -1.79 -11.99
C PHE A 3 8.38 -0.28 -11.81
N LEU A 4 7.18 0.31 -11.90
CA LEU A 4 6.96 1.71 -11.55
C LEU A 4 6.24 1.80 -10.21
N ALA A 5 6.83 2.49 -9.25
CA ALA A 5 6.09 2.91 -8.07
C ALA A 5 5.33 4.21 -8.34
N ILE A 6 4.04 4.23 -8.04
CA ILE A 6 3.26 5.45 -7.98
C ILE A 6 2.83 5.70 -6.54
N ILE A 7 3.15 6.90 -6.04
CA ILE A 7 2.93 7.29 -4.65
C ILE A 7 1.85 8.39 -4.63
N PRO A 8 0.56 8.02 -4.49
CA PRO A 8 -0.50 9.01 -4.41
C PRO A 8 -0.38 9.81 -3.12
N ALA A 9 -0.40 11.14 -3.23
CA ALA A 9 -0.29 12.04 -2.10
C ALA A 9 -1.31 13.18 -2.23
N ARG A 10 -2.13 13.39 -1.19
CA ARG A 10 -3.08 14.50 -1.08
C ARG A 10 -2.73 15.39 0.09
N TYR A 11 -2.89 16.70 -0.10
CA TYR A 11 -2.77 17.63 1.03
C TYR A 11 -4.03 17.61 1.90
N ALA A 12 -5.19 17.58 1.27
CA ALA A 12 -6.49 17.55 1.94
C ALA A 12 -6.75 16.16 2.53
N SER A 13 -6.56 16.04 3.84
CA SER A 13 -6.91 14.88 4.64
C SER A 13 -7.75 15.34 5.83
N THR A 14 -8.89 14.70 6.06
CA THR A 14 -9.78 15.06 7.18
C THR A 14 -9.17 14.82 8.55
N ARG A 15 -8.30 13.81 8.68
CA ARG A 15 -7.64 13.44 9.95
C ARG A 15 -6.34 14.19 10.21
N PHE A 16 -5.56 14.46 9.20
CA PHE A 16 -4.29 15.18 9.31
C PHE A 16 -3.95 15.87 7.98
N PRO A 17 -4.40 17.12 7.78
CA PRO A 17 -4.08 17.91 6.59
C PRO A 17 -2.57 18.12 6.46
N GLY A 18 -2.05 18.01 5.21
CA GLY A 18 -0.63 18.19 4.95
C GLY A 18 0.29 17.08 5.46
N LYS A 19 -0.25 15.91 5.85
CA LYS A 19 0.55 14.77 6.34
C LYS A 19 1.76 14.44 5.46
N PRO A 20 1.69 14.45 4.12
CA PRO A 20 2.86 14.17 3.27
C PRO A 20 4.02 15.15 3.48
N LEU A 21 3.72 16.38 3.88
CA LEU A 21 4.72 17.45 4.14
C LEU A 21 5.17 17.52 5.60
N ALA A 22 4.51 16.80 6.51
CA ALA A 22 4.92 16.73 7.91
C ALA A 22 6.36 16.20 8.01
N ARG A 23 7.16 16.75 8.91
CA ARG A 23 8.55 16.35 9.07
C ARG A 23 8.71 15.16 10.00
N LEU A 24 9.44 14.17 9.53
CA LEU A 24 9.82 12.98 10.29
C LEU A 24 11.36 12.84 10.22
N GLY A 25 12.03 13.09 11.33
CA GLY A 25 13.49 13.06 11.37
C GLY A 25 14.13 14.02 10.36
N GLY A 26 13.63 15.27 10.28
CA GLY A 26 14.18 16.32 9.42
C GLY A 26 13.73 16.31 7.96
N LYS A 27 13.16 15.22 7.45
CA LYS A 27 12.66 15.07 6.08
C LYS A 27 11.13 15.03 6.04
N PRO A 28 10.47 15.54 4.97
CA PRO A 28 9.04 15.31 4.76
C PRO A 28 8.70 13.81 4.72
N VAL A 29 7.51 13.45 5.18
CA VAL A 29 7.01 12.06 5.12
C VAL A 29 7.07 11.53 3.69
N ILE A 30 6.63 12.32 2.71
CA ILE A 30 6.65 11.93 1.29
C ILE A 30 8.06 11.64 0.77
N GLN A 31 9.08 12.37 1.24
CA GLN A 31 10.47 12.12 0.89
C GLN A 31 10.94 10.78 1.47
N ARG A 32 10.57 10.46 2.71
CA ARG A 32 10.90 9.17 3.34
C ARG A 32 10.32 7.99 2.55
N VAL A 33 9.05 8.10 2.14
CA VAL A 33 8.42 7.08 1.31
C VAL A 33 9.13 6.96 -0.04
N TYR A 34 9.35 8.08 -0.72
CA TYR A 34 9.99 8.11 -2.04
C TYR A 34 11.37 7.46 -2.03
N GLU A 35 12.24 7.84 -1.08
CA GLU A 35 13.60 7.29 -0.96
C GLU A 35 13.61 5.78 -0.71
N GLN A 36 12.69 5.26 0.12
CA GLN A 36 12.57 3.82 0.36
C GLN A 36 12.17 3.06 -0.90
N VAL A 37 11.24 3.60 -1.65
CA VAL A 37 10.67 2.97 -2.85
C VAL A 37 11.65 3.03 -4.02
N ALA A 38 12.28 4.19 -4.25
CA ALA A 38 13.25 4.40 -5.32
C ALA A 38 14.55 3.57 -5.11
N GLY A 39 14.81 3.10 -3.91
CA GLY A 39 15.93 2.20 -3.62
C GLY A 39 15.69 0.74 -4.02
N VAL A 40 14.45 0.37 -4.40
CA VAL A 40 14.06 -1.03 -4.67
C VAL A 40 13.44 -1.21 -6.04
N LEU A 41 12.59 -0.27 -6.46
CA LEU A 41 11.87 -0.35 -7.74
C LEU A 41 12.61 0.45 -8.81
N ASP A 42 12.40 0.12 -10.07
CA ASP A 42 13.15 0.69 -11.21
C ASP A 42 12.86 2.18 -11.38
N ASP A 43 11.62 2.60 -11.07
CA ASP A 43 11.20 3.99 -11.07
C ASP A 43 10.21 4.30 -9.95
N ALA A 44 10.17 5.57 -9.56
CA ALA A 44 9.20 6.09 -8.61
C ALA A 44 8.68 7.46 -9.06
N VAL A 45 7.38 7.70 -8.87
CA VAL A 45 6.74 9.00 -9.13
C VAL A 45 5.70 9.30 -8.06
N VAL A 46 5.67 10.52 -7.56
CA VAL A 46 4.61 11.02 -6.69
C VAL A 46 3.48 11.56 -7.56
N ALA A 47 2.24 11.14 -7.28
CA ALA A 47 1.04 11.63 -7.95
C ALA A 47 0.25 12.53 -7.00
N THR A 48 0.08 13.81 -7.34
CA THR A 48 -0.57 14.80 -6.47
C THR A 48 -1.37 15.84 -7.24
N ASP A 49 -2.35 16.43 -6.58
CA ASP A 49 -3.13 17.60 -7.04
C ASP A 49 -2.70 18.89 -6.34
N ASP A 50 -1.68 18.85 -5.49
CA ASP A 50 -1.28 19.97 -4.64
C ASP A 50 0.13 20.47 -5.00
N GLU A 51 0.23 21.76 -5.33
CA GLU A 51 1.50 22.39 -5.73
C GLU A 51 2.56 22.37 -4.62
N ARG A 52 2.15 22.45 -3.35
CA ARG A 52 3.07 22.41 -2.22
C ARG A 52 3.77 21.06 -2.13
N ILE A 53 3.02 19.96 -2.43
CA ILE A 53 3.59 18.61 -2.47
C ILE A 53 4.51 18.48 -3.68
N ARG A 54 4.10 18.99 -4.86
CA ARG A 54 4.93 19.03 -6.07
C ARG A 54 6.27 19.70 -5.79
N ASP A 55 6.23 20.88 -5.20
CA ASP A 55 7.43 21.69 -4.95
C ASP A 55 8.35 21.04 -3.92
N ALA A 56 7.78 20.43 -2.88
CA ALA A 56 8.54 19.65 -1.90
C ALA A 56 9.20 18.43 -2.55
N VAL A 57 8.52 17.71 -3.45
CA VAL A 57 9.08 16.54 -4.15
C VAL A 57 10.21 16.97 -5.07
N ARG A 58 10.03 18.04 -5.84
CA ARG A 58 11.09 18.60 -6.70
C ARG A 58 12.31 19.07 -5.91
N ALA A 59 12.10 19.64 -4.72
CA ALA A 59 13.18 20.13 -3.88
C ALA A 59 14.16 19.05 -3.41
N PHE A 60 13.71 17.79 -3.27
CA PHE A 60 14.62 16.67 -2.99
C PHE A 60 15.00 15.83 -4.22
N GLY A 61 14.68 16.33 -5.44
CA GLY A 61 15.02 15.66 -6.71
C GLY A 61 14.11 14.50 -7.09
N GLY A 62 12.94 14.36 -6.44
CA GLY A 62 11.95 13.33 -6.78
C GLY A 62 11.15 13.66 -8.03
N ARG A 63 10.65 12.62 -8.72
CA ARG A 63 9.71 12.76 -9.83
C ARG A 63 8.30 12.97 -9.31
N VAL A 64 7.55 13.85 -9.94
CA VAL A 64 6.17 14.17 -9.55
C VAL A 64 5.32 14.45 -10.77
N GLU A 65 4.11 13.89 -10.77
CA GLU A 65 3.07 14.15 -11.76
C GLU A 65 1.89 14.88 -11.11
N MET A 66 1.45 15.96 -11.74
CA MET A 66 0.24 16.65 -11.34
C MET A 66 -0.97 15.90 -11.92
N THR A 67 -1.95 15.65 -11.06
CA THR A 67 -3.17 14.88 -11.40
C THR A 67 -4.42 15.67 -11.01
N SER A 68 -5.57 15.30 -11.58
CA SER A 68 -6.84 15.96 -11.27
C SER A 68 -7.16 15.96 -9.77
N PRO A 69 -7.69 17.06 -9.23
CA PRO A 69 -8.23 17.09 -7.87
C PRO A 69 -9.52 16.26 -7.71
N ASP A 70 -10.19 15.91 -8.81
CA ASP A 70 -11.51 15.25 -8.79
C ASP A 70 -11.45 13.74 -8.52
N HIS A 71 -10.26 13.16 -8.48
CA HIS A 71 -10.10 11.74 -8.18
C HIS A 71 -10.66 11.36 -6.82
N ARG A 72 -11.57 10.38 -6.81
CA ARG A 72 -12.21 9.87 -5.60
C ARG A 72 -11.36 8.83 -4.87
N SER A 73 -10.48 8.14 -5.59
CA SER A 73 -9.60 7.12 -5.04
C SER A 73 -8.12 7.38 -5.35
N GLY A 74 -7.22 6.76 -4.54
CA GLY A 74 -5.79 6.73 -4.84
C GLY A 74 -5.49 5.96 -6.12
N THR A 75 -6.27 4.94 -6.45
CA THR A 75 -6.12 4.12 -7.66
C THR A 75 -6.37 4.94 -8.92
N ASP A 76 -7.44 5.74 -8.96
CA ASP A 76 -7.74 6.62 -10.13
C ASP A 76 -6.60 7.61 -10.36
N ARG A 77 -6.05 8.17 -9.28
CA ARG A 77 -4.89 9.06 -9.32
C ARG A 77 -3.64 8.35 -9.86
N CYS A 78 -3.40 7.12 -9.42
CA CYS A 78 -2.28 6.32 -9.92
C CYS A 78 -2.44 6.03 -11.42
N TRP A 79 -3.64 5.73 -11.87
CA TRP A 79 -3.92 5.48 -13.28
C TRP A 79 -3.63 6.71 -14.14
N GLU A 80 -4.12 7.89 -13.76
CA GLU A 80 -3.80 9.14 -14.49
C GLU A 80 -2.29 9.40 -14.52
N ALA A 81 -1.61 9.22 -13.38
CA ALA A 81 -0.16 9.43 -13.31
C ALA A 81 0.59 8.42 -14.17
N TYR A 82 0.14 7.16 -14.25
CA TYR A 82 0.71 6.16 -15.15
C TYR A 82 0.57 6.56 -16.62
N CYS A 83 -0.61 6.97 -17.05
CA CYS A 83 -0.87 7.39 -18.43
C CYS A 83 0.04 8.57 -18.88
N LYS A 84 0.52 9.38 -17.94
CA LYS A 84 1.42 10.51 -18.19
C LYS A 84 2.91 10.14 -18.27
N GLN A 85 3.29 8.87 -17.98
CA GLN A 85 4.72 8.51 -17.94
C GLN A 85 5.40 8.48 -19.31
N GLY A 86 4.65 8.34 -20.40
CA GLY A 86 5.19 8.31 -21.77
C GLY A 86 6.02 7.07 -22.10
N ARG A 87 6.02 6.05 -21.22
CA ARG A 87 6.61 4.74 -21.45
C ARG A 87 5.79 3.66 -20.73
N GLU A 88 5.92 2.43 -21.19
CA GLU A 88 5.27 1.28 -20.60
C GLU A 88 6.11 0.68 -19.46
N TYR A 89 5.41 0.13 -18.47
CA TYR A 89 5.95 -0.65 -17.38
C TYR A 89 5.17 -1.96 -17.28
N ASP A 90 5.86 -3.03 -16.92
CA ASP A 90 5.25 -4.34 -16.76
C ASP A 90 4.34 -4.39 -15.53
N VAL A 91 4.75 -3.70 -14.46
CA VAL A 91 4.05 -3.68 -13.17
C VAL A 91 4.01 -2.28 -12.58
N VAL A 92 2.84 -1.85 -12.11
CA VAL A 92 2.64 -0.59 -11.39
C VAL A 92 2.37 -0.86 -9.92
N VAL A 93 3.24 -0.39 -9.03
CA VAL A 93 3.12 -0.58 -7.58
C VAL A 93 2.55 0.69 -6.94
N ASN A 94 1.34 0.61 -6.39
CA ASN A 94 0.72 1.70 -5.63
C ASN A 94 1.25 1.69 -4.19
N VAL A 95 2.09 2.66 -3.84
CA VAL A 95 2.64 2.83 -2.49
C VAL A 95 2.04 4.05 -1.81
N GLN A 96 1.39 3.87 -0.67
CA GLN A 96 0.72 4.98 0.01
C GLN A 96 1.71 6.04 0.49
N GLY A 97 1.46 7.31 0.12
CA GLY A 97 2.35 8.45 0.43
C GLY A 97 2.45 8.83 1.92
N ASP A 98 1.76 8.10 2.79
CA ASP A 98 1.76 8.30 4.23
C ASP A 98 2.39 7.14 5.03
N GLU A 99 3.15 6.28 4.34
CA GLU A 99 3.78 5.09 4.93
C GLU A 99 5.32 5.16 4.94
N PRO A 100 5.92 6.04 5.75
CA PRO A 100 7.36 6.28 5.75
C PRO A 100 8.19 5.09 6.27
N PHE A 101 7.54 4.05 6.80
CA PHE A 101 8.18 2.86 7.37
C PHE A 101 8.02 1.61 6.49
N ILE A 102 7.62 1.78 5.21
CA ILE A 102 7.65 0.67 4.26
C ILE A 102 9.09 0.14 4.16
N ARG A 103 9.23 -1.19 4.24
CA ARG A 103 10.58 -1.80 4.22
C ARG A 103 10.92 -2.28 2.82
N PRO A 104 12.20 -2.20 2.41
CA PRO A 104 12.68 -2.79 1.16
C PRO A 104 12.24 -4.24 0.98
N SER A 105 12.32 -5.06 2.04
CA SER A 105 11.91 -6.46 1.99
C SER A 105 10.42 -6.68 1.66
N GLN A 106 9.54 -5.73 1.95
CA GLN A 106 8.13 -5.79 1.59
C GLN A 106 7.95 -5.55 0.08
N LEU A 107 8.65 -4.58 -0.48
CA LEU A 107 8.64 -4.29 -1.91
C LEU A 107 9.26 -5.45 -2.71
N GLU A 108 10.36 -6.01 -2.24
CA GLU A 108 10.97 -7.20 -2.84
C GLU A 108 10.03 -8.43 -2.78
N ALA A 109 9.24 -8.57 -1.70
CA ALA A 109 8.25 -9.64 -1.61
C ALA A 109 7.14 -9.47 -2.67
N VAL A 110 6.70 -8.23 -2.91
CA VAL A 110 5.74 -7.92 -3.99
C VAL A 110 6.34 -8.22 -5.36
N LYS A 111 7.58 -7.80 -5.63
CA LYS A 111 8.26 -8.09 -6.91
C LYS A 111 8.31 -9.59 -7.20
N ARG A 112 8.68 -10.40 -6.21
CA ARG A 112 8.76 -11.87 -6.37
C ARG A 112 7.43 -12.54 -6.71
N CYS A 113 6.29 -11.93 -6.39
CA CYS A 113 5.01 -12.49 -6.81
C CYS A 113 4.87 -12.57 -8.33
N PHE A 114 5.52 -11.65 -9.07
CA PHE A 114 5.50 -11.58 -10.53
C PHE A 114 6.55 -12.46 -11.21
N ASP A 115 7.34 -13.24 -10.46
CA ASP A 115 8.12 -14.35 -11.01
C ASP A 115 7.20 -15.46 -11.55
N ASP A 116 5.97 -15.56 -11.03
CA ASP A 116 4.90 -16.37 -11.61
C ASP A 116 4.14 -15.54 -12.68
N PRO A 117 4.21 -15.92 -13.96
CA PRO A 117 3.54 -15.20 -15.04
C PRO A 117 2.01 -15.22 -14.97
N ALA A 118 1.43 -16.03 -14.10
CA ALA A 118 -0.01 -16.05 -13.85
C ALA A 118 -0.45 -15.01 -12.79
N THR A 119 0.47 -14.22 -12.27
CA THR A 119 0.15 -13.19 -11.28
C THR A 119 -0.30 -11.92 -11.97
N ASP A 120 -1.57 -11.57 -11.83
CA ASP A 120 -2.13 -10.30 -12.31
C ASP A 120 -2.07 -9.21 -11.24
N ILE A 121 -2.27 -9.56 -9.96
CA ILE A 121 -2.31 -8.61 -8.84
C ILE A 121 -1.62 -9.23 -7.62
N ALA A 122 -0.79 -8.45 -6.94
CA ALA A 122 -0.17 -8.84 -5.69
C ALA A 122 -0.44 -7.82 -4.58
N THR A 123 -0.58 -8.30 -3.34
CA THR A 123 -0.70 -7.45 -2.16
C THR A 123 -0.04 -8.11 -0.96
N LEU A 124 0.32 -7.30 0.02
CA LEU A 124 0.88 -7.80 1.27
C LEU A 124 -0.23 -8.17 2.25
N VAL A 125 -0.04 -9.28 2.92
CA VAL A 125 -0.87 -9.70 4.04
C VAL A 125 -0.04 -9.85 5.31
N LYS A 126 -0.69 -9.70 6.45
CA LYS A 126 -0.08 -9.88 7.76
C LYS A 126 -0.97 -10.78 8.63
N PRO A 127 -0.42 -11.79 9.32
CA PRO A 127 -1.21 -12.55 10.26
C PRO A 127 -1.65 -11.67 11.44
N PHE A 128 -2.85 -11.94 11.95
CA PHE A 128 -3.22 -11.51 13.29
C PHE A 128 -2.50 -12.41 14.31
N THR A 129 -2.08 -11.82 15.39
CA THR A 129 -1.47 -12.50 16.53
C THR A 129 -2.41 -12.47 17.73
N GLU A 130 -2.19 -13.34 18.72
CA GLU A 130 -2.93 -13.30 19.97
C GLU A 130 -2.80 -11.93 20.67
N ALA A 131 -1.63 -11.28 20.54
CA ALA A 131 -1.38 -9.95 21.09
C ALA A 131 -2.22 -8.83 20.41
N ASP A 132 -2.66 -9.03 19.16
CA ASP A 132 -3.59 -8.09 18.49
C ASP A 132 -4.98 -8.12 19.16
N GLY A 133 -5.39 -9.29 19.68
CA GLY A 133 -6.66 -9.51 20.35
C GLY A 133 -7.87 -9.56 19.40
N LEU A 134 -9.00 -10.02 19.93
CA LEU A 134 -10.26 -10.18 19.17
C LEU A 134 -10.79 -8.84 18.63
N ALA A 135 -10.66 -7.76 19.38
CA ALA A 135 -11.13 -6.45 18.95
C ALA A 135 -10.44 -5.99 17.66
N ALA A 136 -9.15 -6.29 17.48
CA ALA A 136 -8.44 -6.00 16.24
C ALA A 136 -8.92 -6.91 15.09
N LEU A 137 -9.16 -8.19 15.36
CA LEU A 137 -9.70 -9.14 14.39
C LEU A 137 -11.10 -8.72 13.92
N GLU A 138 -11.95 -8.24 14.81
CA GLU A 138 -13.32 -7.81 14.53
C GLU A 138 -13.41 -6.42 13.87
N ASN A 139 -12.35 -5.64 13.90
CA ASN A 139 -12.35 -4.29 13.35
C ASN A 139 -12.61 -4.32 11.83
N PRO A 140 -13.72 -3.73 11.33
CA PRO A 140 -14.06 -3.72 9.91
C PRO A 140 -13.10 -2.88 9.07
N ASN A 141 -12.29 -2.04 9.70
CA ASN A 141 -11.25 -1.26 9.02
C ASN A 141 -9.99 -2.08 8.71
N SER A 142 -9.89 -3.30 9.22
CA SER A 142 -8.84 -4.28 8.88
C SER A 142 -9.45 -5.40 8.03
N PRO A 143 -9.43 -5.32 6.69
CA PRO A 143 -9.96 -6.38 5.84
C PRO A 143 -9.24 -7.70 6.10
N LYS A 144 -10.01 -8.79 6.28
CA LYS A 144 -9.50 -10.15 6.41
C LYS A 144 -9.32 -10.76 5.04
N VAL A 145 -8.39 -11.67 4.93
CA VAL A 145 -8.07 -12.36 3.69
C VAL A 145 -8.03 -13.85 3.95
N VAL A 146 -8.69 -14.64 3.11
CA VAL A 146 -8.53 -16.09 3.07
C VAL A 146 -7.57 -16.43 1.94
N LEU A 147 -6.56 -17.22 2.27
CA LEU A 147 -5.52 -17.66 1.34
C LEU A 147 -5.67 -19.14 1.03
N ASP A 148 -5.29 -19.55 -0.18
CA ASP A 148 -5.07 -20.96 -0.52
C ASP A 148 -3.68 -21.45 -0.05
N ALA A 149 -3.39 -22.72 -0.31
CA ALA A 149 -2.12 -23.34 0.07
C ALA A 149 -0.90 -22.75 -0.70
N GLN A 150 -1.12 -22.03 -1.78
CA GLN A 150 -0.11 -21.35 -2.58
C GLN A 150 0.00 -19.86 -2.23
N SER A 151 -0.64 -19.41 -1.15
CA SER A 151 -0.70 -18.01 -0.70
C SER A 151 -1.45 -17.08 -1.67
N ARG A 152 -2.33 -17.62 -2.54
CA ARG A 152 -3.20 -16.82 -3.38
C ARG A 152 -4.44 -16.41 -2.60
N ALA A 153 -4.87 -15.16 -2.76
CA ALA A 153 -6.05 -14.65 -2.08
C ALA A 153 -7.33 -15.21 -2.73
N ILE A 154 -8.12 -15.94 -1.93
CA ILE A 154 -9.42 -16.48 -2.35
C ILE A 154 -10.51 -15.43 -2.17
N TYR A 155 -10.49 -14.72 -1.03
CA TYR A 155 -11.53 -13.76 -0.70
C TYR A 155 -11.08 -12.72 0.33
N PHE A 156 -11.58 -11.49 0.16
CA PHE A 156 -11.39 -10.39 1.10
C PHE A 156 -12.72 -10.03 1.77
N SER A 157 -12.73 -9.82 3.08
CA SER A 157 -13.92 -9.46 3.83
C SER A 157 -13.64 -8.46 4.95
N ARG A 158 -14.59 -7.57 5.21
CA ARG A 158 -14.57 -6.74 6.42
C ARG A 158 -15.09 -7.50 7.64
N SER A 159 -15.92 -8.53 7.44
CA SER A 159 -16.30 -9.49 8.48
C SER A 159 -15.17 -10.45 8.77
N VAL A 160 -15.21 -11.10 9.93
CA VAL A 160 -14.22 -12.13 10.28
C VAL A 160 -14.47 -13.38 9.44
N ILE A 161 -13.47 -13.80 8.72
CA ILE A 161 -13.42 -15.03 7.91
C ILE A 161 -12.07 -15.72 8.10
N PRO A 162 -12.06 -17.10 8.09
CA PRO A 162 -13.19 -18.02 8.13
C PRO A 162 -13.91 -18.00 9.48
N TYR A 163 -15.12 -18.56 9.55
CA TYR A 163 -15.82 -18.82 10.80
C TYR A 163 -15.38 -20.17 11.37
N LEU A 164 -14.97 -20.20 12.63
CA LEU A 164 -14.55 -21.45 13.30
C LEU A 164 -15.72 -22.05 14.07
N ARG A 165 -16.45 -22.94 13.43
CA ARG A 165 -17.58 -23.62 14.04
C ARG A 165 -17.12 -24.53 15.19
N GLY A 166 -17.78 -24.41 16.35
CA GLY A 166 -17.50 -25.25 17.53
C GLY A 166 -16.26 -24.84 18.33
N VAL A 167 -15.61 -23.75 17.97
CA VAL A 167 -14.49 -23.15 18.72
C VAL A 167 -14.98 -21.90 19.44
N PRO A 168 -14.79 -21.77 20.77
CA PRO A 168 -15.05 -20.52 21.48
C PRO A 168 -14.30 -19.35 20.83
N ARG A 169 -14.96 -18.19 20.79
CA ARG A 169 -14.44 -17.06 20.03
C ARG A 169 -13.10 -16.54 20.56
N GLU A 170 -12.93 -16.60 21.86
CA GLU A 170 -11.70 -16.24 22.59
C GLU A 170 -10.50 -17.12 22.20
N GLU A 171 -10.74 -18.31 21.70
CA GLU A 171 -9.68 -19.23 21.25
C GLU A 171 -9.34 -19.09 19.75
N TRP A 172 -10.06 -18.29 18.98
CA TRP A 172 -9.91 -18.25 17.53
C TRP A 172 -8.49 -17.91 17.08
N LEU A 173 -7.86 -16.91 17.68
CA LEU A 173 -6.48 -16.50 17.31
C LEU A 173 -5.43 -17.56 17.71
N ALA A 174 -5.70 -18.36 18.74
CA ALA A 174 -4.83 -19.48 19.13
C ALA A 174 -5.01 -20.72 18.24
N ARG A 175 -6.22 -20.91 17.68
CA ARG A 175 -6.58 -22.10 16.90
C ARG A 175 -6.41 -21.94 15.39
N HIS A 176 -6.38 -20.71 14.86
CA HIS A 176 -6.31 -20.44 13.43
C HIS A 176 -5.55 -19.17 13.13
N THR A 177 -4.76 -19.20 12.06
CA THR A 177 -4.08 -18.01 11.56
C THR A 177 -5.01 -17.20 10.66
N PHE A 178 -5.53 -16.10 11.18
CA PHE A 178 -6.27 -15.12 10.38
C PHE A 178 -5.30 -14.14 9.75
N TYR A 179 -5.56 -13.74 8.51
CA TYR A 179 -4.75 -12.75 7.81
C TYR A 179 -5.53 -11.45 7.62
N LYS A 180 -4.84 -10.33 7.77
CA LYS A 180 -5.31 -8.99 7.37
C LYS A 180 -4.55 -8.52 6.16
N GLN A 181 -5.25 -7.83 5.25
CA GLN A 181 -4.58 -7.09 4.19
C GLN A 181 -3.69 -6.01 4.82
N ASP A 182 -2.42 -6.04 4.53
CA ASP A 182 -1.51 -4.95 4.87
C ASP A 182 -1.70 -3.86 3.80
N ARG A 183 -2.31 -2.73 4.20
CA ARG A 183 -2.70 -1.65 3.27
C ARG A 183 -1.52 -0.97 2.57
N LYS A 184 -0.32 -1.46 2.78
CA LYS A 184 0.89 -0.75 2.42
C LYS A 184 1.23 -0.76 0.94
N SER A 185 0.76 -1.75 0.19
CA SER A 185 1.00 -1.80 -1.25
C SER A 185 -0.07 -2.65 -1.93
N VAL A 186 -0.61 -2.15 -3.02
CA VAL A 186 -1.45 -2.90 -3.96
C VAL A 186 -0.85 -2.69 -5.34
N VAL A 187 -0.67 -3.75 -6.05
CA VAL A 187 -0.13 -3.78 -7.42
C VAL A 187 -1.23 -4.13 -8.37
#